data_df329eaefd68f15c9995a955b60d6660
#
_entry.id   df329eaefd68f15c9995a955b60d6660
#
_cell.length_a   1.000
_cell.length_b   1.000
_cell.length_c   1.000
_cell.angle_alpha   90.00
_cell.angle_beta   90.00
_cell.angle_gamma   90.00
#
_symmetry.space_group_name_H-M   'P 1'
#
loop_
_entity.id
_entity.type
_entity.pdbx_description
1 polymer ?
#
loop_
_entity_poly.entity_id
_entity_poly.type
_entity_poly.pdbx_seq_one_letter_code
_entity_poly.pdbx_strand_id
1 'polypeptide(L)'
;ENASNELDFEKAAILRDKIKSLNIIQSSLKINEANLIEADVIAGYKESGKTCIQVFFYRSKQNWGNQAFFPKHDPDENLQEILNSFVAQFYENKSVPKLIILSEVIKEKNLIEKTLSEKENKKISISVAKKGSKLKVINQAIKNAKDSLTRKLYESQNNRELRDRSNSKFNLT
;
A
#
# COMPACT_ATOMS: atom_id res chain seq x y z
N GLU A 1 -22.59 26.74 -23.81
CA GLU A 1 -21.53 25.72 -24.11
C GLU A 1 -20.71 25.34 -22.89
N ASN A 2 -20.41 26.25 -21.94
CA ASN A 2 -19.61 25.94 -20.75
C ASN A 2 -20.31 25.03 -19.72
N ALA A 3 -21.64 25.12 -19.57
CA ALA A 3 -22.41 24.33 -18.61
C ALA A 3 -22.47 22.82 -18.98
N SER A 4 -22.37 22.49 -20.26
CA SER A 4 -22.36 21.10 -20.74
C SER A 4 -21.07 20.37 -20.36
N ASN A 5 -19.95 21.07 -20.38
CA ASN A 5 -18.65 20.50 -20.03
C ASN A 5 -18.51 20.26 -18.52
N GLU A 6 -19.03 21.16 -17.67
CA GLU A 6 -19.02 20.99 -16.21
C GLU A 6 -19.89 19.80 -15.78
N LEU A 7 -21.08 19.61 -16.38
CA LEU A 7 -21.96 18.46 -16.09
C LEU A 7 -21.31 17.11 -16.48
N ASP A 8 -20.51 17.07 -17.52
CA ASP A 8 -19.81 15.86 -17.92
C ASP A 8 -18.61 15.55 -16.99
N PHE A 9 -17.95 16.57 -16.46
CA PHE A 9 -16.89 16.38 -15.46
C PHE A 9 -17.43 15.90 -14.13
N GLU A 10 -18.57 16.41 -13.66
CA GLU A 10 -19.22 15.92 -12.44
C GLU A 10 -19.69 14.47 -12.59
N LYS A 11 -20.33 14.12 -13.71
CA LYS A 11 -20.71 12.74 -13.99
C LYS A 11 -19.51 11.80 -14.07
N ALA A 12 -18.40 12.24 -14.67
CA ALA A 12 -17.17 11.48 -14.75
C ALA A 12 -16.56 11.27 -13.35
N ALA A 13 -16.62 12.26 -12.46
CA ALA A 13 -16.18 12.13 -11.07
C ALA A 13 -17.02 11.12 -10.29
N ILE A 14 -18.36 11.21 -10.40
CA ILE A 14 -19.30 10.27 -9.77
C ILE A 14 -19.09 8.83 -10.27
N LEU A 15 -18.90 8.65 -11.57
CA LEU A 15 -18.62 7.34 -12.15
C LEU A 15 -17.26 6.79 -11.69
N ARG A 16 -16.24 7.63 -11.60
CA ARG A 16 -14.92 7.24 -11.06
C ARG A 16 -15.02 6.78 -9.61
N ASP A 17 -15.78 7.48 -8.78
CA ASP A 17 -15.96 7.13 -7.38
C ASP A 17 -16.80 5.85 -7.21
N LYS A 18 -17.82 5.64 -8.06
CA LYS A 18 -18.56 4.38 -8.14
C LYS A 18 -17.65 3.21 -8.57
N ILE A 19 -16.81 3.40 -9.57
CA ILE A 19 -15.84 2.39 -10.02
C ILE A 19 -14.85 2.07 -8.91
N LYS A 20 -14.33 3.09 -8.18
CA LYS A 20 -13.47 2.87 -7.03
C LYS A 20 -14.18 2.05 -5.94
N SER A 21 -15.42 2.39 -5.60
CA SER A 21 -16.22 1.69 -4.60
C SER A 21 -16.50 0.23 -5.01
N LEU A 22 -16.86 0.00 -6.27
CA LEU A 22 -17.07 -1.34 -6.82
C LEU A 22 -15.79 -2.17 -6.85
N ASN A 23 -14.66 -1.57 -7.20
CA ASN A 23 -13.36 -2.24 -7.18
C ASN A 23 -12.94 -2.62 -5.75
N ILE A 24 -13.24 -1.78 -4.76
CA ILE A 24 -13.00 -2.08 -3.34
C ILE A 24 -13.87 -3.26 -2.90
N ILE A 25 -15.17 -3.27 -3.25
CA ILE A 25 -16.09 -4.36 -2.92
C ILE A 25 -15.66 -5.66 -3.63
N GLN A 26 -15.34 -5.59 -4.91
CA GLN A 26 -14.94 -6.75 -5.70
C GLN A 26 -13.58 -7.32 -5.26
N SER A 27 -12.63 -6.46 -4.86
CA SER A 27 -11.37 -6.90 -4.26
C SER A 27 -11.58 -7.51 -2.87
N SER A 28 -12.50 -6.96 -2.06
CA SER A 28 -12.86 -7.50 -0.75
C SER A 28 -13.45 -8.92 -0.85
N LEU A 29 -14.34 -9.15 -1.81
CA LEU A 29 -14.96 -10.46 -2.04
C LEU A 29 -13.95 -11.53 -2.48
N LYS A 30 -13.01 -11.18 -3.36
CA LYS A 30 -11.94 -12.11 -3.81
C LYS A 30 -10.89 -12.38 -2.74
N ILE A 31 -10.68 -11.46 -1.81
CA ILE A 31 -9.65 -11.53 -0.77
C ILE A 31 -10.10 -12.37 0.43
N ASN A 32 -11.41 -12.54 0.65
CA ASN A 32 -11.96 -13.38 1.73
C ASN A 32 -11.65 -14.88 1.58
N GLU A 33 -11.18 -15.34 0.40
CA GLU A 33 -10.76 -16.72 0.17
C GLU A 33 -9.56 -17.18 1.03
N ALA A 34 -8.78 -16.25 1.61
CA ALA A 34 -7.58 -16.61 2.37
C ALA A 34 -7.85 -17.12 3.80
N ASN A 35 -9.09 -17.06 4.26
CA ASN A 35 -9.52 -17.46 5.62
C ASN A 35 -8.64 -16.86 6.74
N LEU A 36 -8.20 -15.62 6.57
CA LEU A 36 -7.35 -14.89 7.52
C LEU A 36 -8.21 -14.34 8.66
N ILE A 37 -8.08 -14.89 9.85
CA ILE A 37 -8.90 -14.50 11.02
C ILE A 37 -8.45 -13.13 11.54
N GLU A 38 -7.14 -12.98 11.81
CA GLU A 38 -6.51 -11.76 12.31
C GLU A 38 -5.12 -11.69 11.69
N ALA A 39 -4.96 -10.85 10.66
CA ALA A 39 -3.71 -10.72 9.93
C ALA A 39 -3.57 -9.35 9.29
N ASP A 40 -2.33 -8.91 9.13
CA ASP A 40 -1.98 -7.82 8.22
C ASP A 40 -1.14 -8.39 7.07
N VAL A 41 -1.49 -8.02 5.86
CA VAL A 41 -0.77 -8.42 4.65
C VAL A 41 -0.05 -7.19 4.12
N ILE A 42 1.27 -7.25 4.12
CA ILE A 42 2.14 -6.12 3.81
C ILE A 42 2.97 -6.45 2.58
N ALA A 43 2.77 -5.71 1.51
CA ALA A 43 3.48 -5.89 0.26
C ALA A 43 4.11 -4.59 -0.22
N GLY A 44 5.32 -4.68 -0.71
CA GLY A 44 6.06 -3.55 -1.26
C GLY A 44 6.21 -3.65 -2.78
N TYR A 45 6.25 -2.50 -3.43
CA TYR A 45 6.65 -2.35 -4.82
C TYR A 45 7.57 -1.13 -4.95
N LYS A 46 8.73 -1.34 -5.58
CA LYS A 46 9.75 -0.31 -5.78
C LYS A 46 9.97 -0.06 -7.26
N GLU A 47 9.97 1.21 -7.67
CA GLU A 47 10.24 1.66 -9.03
C GLU A 47 10.81 3.07 -9.00
N SER A 48 11.81 3.32 -9.85
CA SER A 48 12.43 4.64 -10.01
C SER A 48 12.92 5.25 -8.68
N GLY A 49 13.54 4.45 -7.82
CA GLY A 49 14.07 4.88 -6.52
C GLY A 49 13.00 5.25 -5.48
N LYS A 50 11.73 4.96 -5.74
CA LYS A 50 10.62 5.17 -4.80
C LYS A 50 9.89 3.88 -4.51
N THR A 51 9.26 3.81 -3.35
CA THR A 51 8.56 2.62 -2.89
C THR A 51 7.16 2.96 -2.43
N CYS A 52 6.22 2.08 -2.76
CA CYS A 52 4.91 2.02 -2.13
C CYS A 52 4.79 0.71 -1.36
N ILE A 53 4.36 0.81 -0.12
CA ILE A 53 3.99 -0.34 0.71
C ILE A 53 2.48 -0.33 0.90
N GLN A 54 1.84 -1.43 0.50
CA GLN A 54 0.41 -1.63 0.66
C GLN A 54 0.15 -2.55 1.84
N VAL A 55 -0.71 -2.14 2.76
CA VAL A 55 -1.12 -2.93 3.91
C VAL A 55 -2.60 -3.25 3.79
N PHE A 56 -2.97 -4.53 3.86
CA PHE A 56 -4.35 -5.01 3.98
C PHE A 56 -4.61 -5.47 5.40
N PHE A 57 -5.72 -5.05 5.98
CA PHE A 57 -6.09 -5.35 7.36
C PHE A 57 -7.19 -6.43 7.38
N TYR A 58 -6.90 -7.57 7.98
CA TYR A 58 -7.86 -8.64 8.18
C TYR A 58 -8.22 -8.76 9.65
N ARG A 59 -9.52 -8.68 9.97
CA ARG A 59 -10.06 -8.88 11.31
C ARG A 59 -11.35 -9.72 11.19
N SER A 60 -11.51 -10.69 12.07
CA SER A 60 -12.68 -11.57 12.09
C SER A 60 -12.98 -12.22 10.72
N LYS A 61 -11.95 -12.65 10.00
CA LYS A 61 -12.03 -13.23 8.64
C LYS A 61 -12.50 -12.25 7.55
N GLN A 62 -12.61 -10.97 7.84
CA GLN A 62 -13.04 -9.95 6.89
C GLN A 62 -11.89 -8.99 6.59
N ASN A 63 -11.83 -8.52 5.35
CA ASN A 63 -10.95 -7.43 4.97
C ASN A 63 -11.57 -6.10 5.45
N TRP A 64 -10.93 -5.45 6.42
CA TRP A 64 -11.36 -4.17 6.98
C TRP A 64 -10.86 -2.97 6.18
N GLY A 65 -10.14 -3.21 5.10
CA GLY A 65 -9.62 -2.19 4.23
C GLY A 65 -8.13 -2.34 3.98
N ASN A 66 -7.61 -1.35 3.28
CA ASN A 66 -6.20 -1.30 2.94
C ASN A 66 -5.68 0.14 2.92
N GLN A 67 -4.37 0.31 3.07
CA GLN A 67 -3.72 1.60 3.05
C GLN A 67 -2.38 1.53 2.33
N ALA A 68 -2.10 2.55 1.51
CA ALA A 68 -0.82 2.73 0.84
C ALA A 68 0.07 3.68 1.65
N PHE A 69 1.34 3.31 1.78
CA PHE A 69 2.38 4.08 2.44
C PHE A 69 3.55 4.32 1.47
N PHE A 70 4.17 5.47 1.57
CA PHE A 70 5.29 5.85 0.72
C PHE A 70 6.48 6.25 1.60
N PRO A 71 7.22 5.27 2.15
CA PRO A 71 8.34 5.54 3.02
C PRO A 71 9.44 6.32 2.29
N LYS A 72 10.13 7.18 3.03
CA LYS A 72 11.37 7.81 2.56
C LYS A 72 12.51 6.85 2.87
N HIS A 73 13.35 6.59 1.89
CA HIS A 73 14.50 5.69 2.01
C HIS A 73 15.56 6.11 1.00
N ASP A 74 16.75 5.54 1.11
CA ASP A 74 17.79 5.70 0.11
C ASP A 74 17.35 5.05 -1.22
N PRO A 75 17.52 5.71 -2.38
CA PRO A 75 17.18 5.13 -3.67
C PRO A 75 17.82 3.76 -3.94
N ASP A 76 18.99 3.51 -3.38
CA ASP A 76 19.75 2.24 -3.57
C ASP A 76 19.34 1.16 -2.58
N GLU A 77 18.62 1.48 -1.51
CA GLU A 77 18.12 0.53 -0.52
C GLU A 77 17.18 -0.51 -1.16
N ASN A 78 17.39 -1.79 -0.89
CA ASN A 78 16.57 -2.85 -1.47
C ASN A 78 15.20 -2.97 -0.77
N LEU A 79 14.24 -3.63 -1.44
CA LEU A 79 12.87 -3.74 -0.93
C LEU A 79 12.80 -4.50 0.41
N GLN A 80 13.66 -5.47 0.65
CA GLN A 80 13.69 -6.24 1.89
C GLN A 80 14.11 -5.37 3.08
N GLU A 81 15.09 -4.51 2.92
CA GLU A 81 15.55 -3.54 3.92
C GLU A 81 14.47 -2.51 4.22
N ILE A 82 13.84 -1.98 3.17
CA ILE A 82 12.73 -1.02 3.30
C ILE A 82 11.56 -1.66 4.07
N LEU A 83 11.18 -2.91 3.75
CA LEU A 83 10.12 -3.63 4.46
C LEU A 83 10.51 -3.92 5.91
N ASN A 84 11.78 -4.28 6.17
CA ASN A 84 12.28 -4.51 7.54
C ASN A 84 12.10 -3.27 8.41
N SER A 85 12.57 -2.12 7.93
CA SER A 85 12.45 -0.83 8.62
C SER A 85 10.99 -0.40 8.76
N PHE A 86 10.20 -0.60 7.72
CA PHE A 86 8.77 -0.27 7.74
C PHE A 86 8.01 -1.08 8.79
N VAL A 87 8.17 -2.39 8.84
CA VAL A 87 7.46 -3.25 9.81
C VAL A 87 7.80 -2.87 11.24
N ALA A 88 9.08 -2.62 11.52
CA ALA A 88 9.53 -2.20 12.85
C ALA A 88 8.86 -0.89 13.29
N GLN A 89 8.84 0.12 12.43
CA GLN A 89 8.24 1.43 12.72
C GLN A 89 6.70 1.40 12.72
N PHE A 90 6.11 0.65 11.79
CA PHE A 90 4.67 0.61 11.60
C PHE A 90 3.91 0.16 12.85
N TYR A 91 4.46 -0.80 13.56
CA TYR A 91 3.87 -1.35 14.78
C TYR A 91 4.35 -0.69 16.08
N GLU A 92 5.13 0.37 16.02
CA GLU A 92 5.58 1.09 17.22
C GLU A 92 4.40 1.58 18.08
N ASN A 93 3.40 2.18 17.42
CA ASN A 93 2.23 2.78 18.07
C ASN A 93 0.89 2.16 17.61
N LYS A 94 0.91 0.92 17.11
CA LYS A 94 -0.28 0.20 16.64
C LYS A 94 -0.38 -1.17 17.30
N SER A 95 -1.60 -1.66 17.46
CA SER A 95 -1.85 -3.03 17.86
C SER A 95 -1.40 -4.00 16.76
N VAL A 96 -0.78 -5.09 17.15
CA VAL A 96 -0.22 -6.06 16.22
C VAL A 96 -1.17 -7.25 16.08
N PRO A 97 -1.52 -7.71 14.85
CA PRO A 97 -2.29 -8.92 14.66
C PRO A 97 -1.46 -10.16 14.98
N LYS A 98 -2.11 -11.31 15.17
CA LYS A 98 -1.41 -12.59 15.41
C LYS A 98 -0.52 -13.02 14.25
N LEU A 99 -0.87 -12.59 13.02
CA LEU A 99 -0.15 -12.97 11.80
C LEU A 99 0.16 -11.73 10.96
N ILE A 100 1.42 -11.60 10.55
CA ILE A 100 1.87 -10.63 9.56
C ILE A 100 2.38 -11.42 8.34
N ILE A 101 1.85 -11.12 7.16
CA ILE A 101 2.24 -11.78 5.92
C ILE A 101 2.95 -10.75 5.05
N LEU A 102 4.19 -11.03 4.69
CA LEU A 102 5.04 -10.13 3.90
C LEU A 102 5.20 -10.64 2.46
N SER A 103 5.41 -9.71 1.53
CA SER A 103 5.78 -10.04 0.15
C SER A 103 7.21 -10.54 0.01
N GLU A 104 8.10 -10.12 0.91
CA GLU A 104 9.53 -10.47 0.89
C GLU A 104 9.99 -10.97 2.27
N VAL A 105 11.09 -11.74 2.25
CA VAL A 105 11.77 -12.13 3.48
C VAL A 105 12.52 -10.93 4.03
N ILE A 106 12.33 -10.61 5.31
CA ILE A 106 13.07 -9.56 5.99
C ILE A 106 14.19 -10.15 6.86
N LYS A 107 15.29 -9.42 6.96
CA LYS A 107 16.51 -9.91 7.62
C LYS A 107 16.31 -10.13 9.12
N GLU A 108 15.63 -9.21 9.79
CA GLU A 108 15.45 -9.22 11.27
C GLU A 108 14.11 -9.83 11.70
N LYS A 109 13.55 -10.71 10.88
CA LYS A 109 12.26 -11.36 11.13
C LYS A 109 12.11 -11.85 12.56
N ASN A 110 13.06 -12.67 13.04
CA ASN A 110 13.00 -13.32 14.37
C ASN A 110 13.06 -12.30 15.51
N LEU A 111 13.86 -11.26 15.36
CA LEU A 111 13.96 -10.18 16.33
C LEU A 111 12.65 -9.40 16.41
N ILE A 112 12.09 -9.05 15.28
CA ILE A 112 10.81 -8.31 15.20
C ILE A 112 9.66 -9.15 15.75
N GLU A 113 9.57 -10.45 15.39
CA GLU A 113 8.57 -11.38 15.98
C GLU A 113 8.63 -11.42 17.51
N LYS A 114 9.84 -11.53 18.05
CA LYS A 114 10.06 -11.57 19.49
C LYS A 114 9.63 -10.26 20.16
N THR A 115 10.14 -9.13 19.68
CA THR A 115 9.83 -7.80 20.21
C THR A 115 8.33 -7.50 20.18
N LEU A 116 7.66 -7.78 19.05
CA LEU A 116 6.23 -7.56 18.93
C LEU A 116 5.41 -8.51 19.80
N SER A 117 5.86 -9.77 19.98
CA SER A 117 5.19 -10.73 20.86
C SER A 117 5.29 -10.34 22.31
N GLU A 118 6.45 -9.83 22.76
CA GLU A 118 6.65 -9.31 24.11
C GLU A 118 5.79 -8.06 24.35
N LYS A 119 5.77 -7.12 23.40
CA LYS A 119 4.95 -5.90 23.45
C LYS A 119 3.47 -6.19 23.63
N GLU A 120 2.92 -7.11 22.86
CA GLU A 120 1.49 -7.44 22.84
C GLU A 120 1.10 -8.54 23.84
N ASN A 121 2.07 -9.11 24.54
CA ASN A 121 1.90 -10.25 25.44
C ASN A 121 1.13 -11.42 24.80
N LYS A 122 1.38 -11.66 23.51
CA LYS A 122 0.79 -12.74 22.71
C LYS A 122 1.76 -13.19 21.61
N LYS A 123 1.64 -14.45 21.18
CA LYS A 123 2.45 -14.98 20.06
C LYS A 123 2.07 -14.29 18.75
N ILE A 124 3.04 -13.62 18.14
CA ILE A 124 2.95 -13.01 16.81
C ILE A 124 3.86 -13.78 15.86
N SER A 125 3.40 -14.01 14.66
CA SER A 125 4.17 -14.68 13.61
C SER A 125 4.27 -13.82 12.35
N ILE A 126 5.47 -13.74 11.80
CA ILE A 126 5.74 -13.11 10.50
C ILE A 126 6.01 -14.22 9.47
N SER A 127 5.33 -14.22 8.35
CA SER A 127 5.50 -15.22 7.30
C SER A 127 5.55 -14.59 5.92
N VAL A 128 6.16 -15.31 4.98
CA VAL A 128 6.12 -14.96 3.55
C VAL A 128 5.27 -16.00 2.84
N ALA A 129 4.28 -15.55 2.09
CA ALA A 129 3.38 -16.44 1.37
C ALA A 129 4.06 -16.98 0.10
N LYS A 130 4.22 -18.31 0.03
CA LYS A 130 4.84 -18.99 -1.12
C LYS A 130 3.82 -19.68 -2.04
N LYS A 131 2.60 -19.94 -1.55
CA LYS A 131 1.56 -20.70 -2.29
C LYS A 131 0.16 -20.46 -1.73
N GLY A 132 -0.84 -20.89 -2.48
CA GLY A 132 -2.25 -20.91 -2.04
C GLY A 132 -2.89 -19.52 -1.97
N SER A 133 -3.96 -19.44 -1.19
CA SER A 133 -4.78 -18.22 -1.06
C SER A 133 -4.01 -17.03 -0.48
N LYS A 134 -3.05 -17.26 0.42
CA LYS A 134 -2.19 -16.20 0.97
C LYS A 134 -1.33 -15.55 -0.12
N LEU A 135 -0.80 -16.33 -1.07
CA LEU A 135 -0.05 -15.79 -2.20
C LEU A 135 -0.94 -14.94 -3.12
N LYS A 136 -2.19 -15.35 -3.34
CA LYS A 136 -3.14 -14.55 -4.12
C LYS A 136 -3.36 -13.16 -3.49
N VAL A 137 -3.50 -13.11 -2.17
CA VAL A 137 -3.66 -11.85 -1.43
C VAL A 137 -2.41 -10.98 -1.52
N ILE A 138 -1.22 -11.57 -1.38
CA ILE A 138 0.05 -10.85 -1.55
C ILE A 138 0.17 -10.28 -2.96
N ASN A 139 -0.14 -11.05 -4.00
CA ASN A 139 -0.09 -10.59 -5.38
C ASN A 139 -1.06 -9.43 -5.63
N GLN A 140 -2.24 -9.47 -5.02
CA GLN A 140 -3.18 -8.35 -5.08
C GLN A 140 -2.63 -7.11 -4.36
N ALA A 141 -1.99 -7.28 -3.21
CA ALA A 141 -1.37 -6.18 -2.48
C ALA A 141 -0.18 -5.57 -3.25
N ILE A 142 0.65 -6.39 -3.91
CA ILE A 142 1.73 -5.93 -4.81
C ILE A 142 1.14 -5.12 -5.97
N LYS A 143 0.08 -5.63 -6.60
CA LYS A 143 -0.60 -4.91 -7.69
C LYS A 143 -1.12 -3.54 -7.22
N ASN A 144 -1.78 -3.50 -6.06
CA ASN A 144 -2.26 -2.23 -5.50
C ASN A 144 -1.12 -1.28 -5.15
N ALA A 145 0.01 -1.79 -4.64
CA ALA A 145 1.21 -0.99 -4.39
C ALA A 145 1.77 -0.38 -5.67
N LYS A 146 1.87 -1.19 -6.74
CA LYS A 146 2.30 -0.74 -8.06
C LYS A 146 1.39 0.36 -8.60
N ASP A 147 0.08 0.12 -8.64
CA ASP A 147 -0.90 1.09 -9.16
C ASP A 147 -0.87 2.41 -8.36
N SER A 148 -0.68 2.32 -7.04
CA SER A 148 -0.58 3.49 -6.17
C SER A 148 0.72 4.27 -6.38
N LEU A 149 1.84 3.58 -6.57
CA LEU A 149 3.13 4.21 -6.87
C LEU A 149 3.11 4.89 -8.24
N THR A 150 2.59 4.22 -9.24
CA THR A 150 2.45 4.76 -10.60
C THR A 150 1.67 6.07 -10.58
N ARG A 151 0.50 6.11 -9.92
CA ARG A 151 -0.28 7.35 -9.78
C ARG A 151 0.52 8.47 -9.11
N LYS A 152 1.21 8.15 -8.01
CA LYS A 152 2.02 9.14 -7.28
C LYS A 152 3.18 9.69 -8.11
N LEU A 153 3.80 8.85 -8.95
CA LEU A 153 4.85 9.28 -9.86
C LEU A 153 4.31 10.24 -10.93
N TYR A 154 3.17 9.93 -11.55
CA TYR A 154 2.51 10.82 -12.52
C TYR A 154 2.11 12.16 -11.89
N GLU A 155 1.51 12.17 -10.72
CA GLU A 155 1.16 13.40 -10.00
C GLU A 155 2.41 14.26 -9.71
N SER A 156 3.50 13.63 -9.33
CA SER A 156 4.77 14.32 -9.08
C SER A 156 5.39 14.94 -10.34
N GLN A 157 5.29 14.27 -11.48
CA GLN A 157 5.77 14.77 -12.77
C GLN A 157 4.94 15.96 -13.23
N ASN A 158 3.62 15.85 -13.21
CA ASN A 158 2.71 16.93 -13.59
C ASN A 158 2.94 18.19 -12.73
N ASN A 159 3.14 18.01 -11.43
CA ASN A 159 3.41 19.13 -10.53
C ASN A 159 4.78 19.82 -10.80
N ARG A 160 5.78 19.07 -11.24
CA ARG A 160 7.06 19.64 -11.67
C ARG A 160 6.92 20.47 -12.95
N GLU A 161 6.27 19.93 -13.96
CA GLU A 161 6.03 20.62 -15.23
C GLU A 161 5.23 21.93 -15.04
N LEU A 162 4.22 21.92 -14.15
CA LEU A 162 3.45 23.13 -13.84
C LEU A 162 4.31 24.18 -13.15
N ARG A 163 5.20 23.79 -12.22
CA ARG A 163 6.14 24.72 -11.56
C ARG A 163 7.14 25.30 -12.54
N ASP A 164 7.69 24.48 -13.44
CA ASP A 164 8.68 24.93 -14.42
C ASP A 164 8.04 25.90 -15.43
N ARG A 165 6.82 25.66 -15.86
CA ARG A 165 6.03 26.58 -16.70
C ARG A 165 5.70 27.89 -15.99
N SER A 166 5.43 27.86 -14.69
CA SER A 166 5.17 29.04 -13.88
C SER A 166 6.43 29.88 -13.75
N ASN A 167 7.58 29.26 -13.42
CA ASN A 167 8.86 29.96 -13.26
C ASN A 167 9.39 30.55 -14.58
N SER A 168 9.16 29.88 -15.72
CA SER A 168 9.56 30.42 -17.02
C SER A 168 8.77 31.65 -17.44
N LYS A 169 7.53 31.83 -16.97
CA LYS A 169 6.72 33.02 -17.23
C LYS A 169 7.16 34.23 -16.39
N PHE A 170 7.73 34.01 -15.19
CA PHE A 170 8.20 35.09 -14.33
C PHE A 170 9.60 35.63 -14.73
N ASN A 171 10.39 34.87 -15.49
CA ASN A 171 11.73 35.28 -15.94
C ASN A 171 11.73 36.01 -17.30
N LEU A 172 10.57 36.38 -17.85
CA LEU A 172 10.41 37.10 -19.12
C LEU A 172 9.89 38.56 -18.92
N THR A 173 9.95 39.07 -17.72
CA THR A 173 9.72 40.47 -17.37
C THR A 173 10.96 41.01 -16.68
#